data_5b66976ed1993312c156b992d16887b4
#
_entry.id   5b66976ed1993312c156b992d16887b4
#
_cell.length_a   1.000
_cell.length_b   1.000
_cell.length_c   1.000
_cell.angle_alpha   90.00
_cell.angle_beta   90.00
_cell.angle_gamma   90.00
#
_symmetry.space_group_name_H-M   'P 1'
#
loop_
_entity.id
_entity.type
_entity.pdbx_description
1 polymer ?
#
loop_
_entity_poly.entity_id
_entity_poly.type
_entity_poly.pdbx_seq_one_letter_code
_entity_poly.pdbx_strand_id
1 'polypeptide(L)'
;MNHYSNGNWKSSQGDPTQIKRFMGTASEYPQEKNFLEAFDLPEMMEDYLFELEIRNYSRNTIKTYRSIINNFYKFLRGEKELYDERQVLRGFKRYIRYLKREKNVSQNYIYLVTVVVKKFFEFGGIHILEEVKTPKRTKSLPKSLNEEEVKSLINALDTHDPLDSASITSESLKIRNKLLLALLYSSGLRVSELVTIQTNHVDLDERTIRIRGKGEKDRIVLFDDATKVMIEDFLEKRTCDSEYLFVNRSGNHLTPRYVQMMIKDYARVAGIKKKVTPHILRHSFATHLLKNGVDIRAIQQLLGHSNLSTTQIYTSVDMETLKNVYDRAKLR
;
A
#
# COMPACT_ATOMS: atom_id res chain seq x y z
N MET A 1 15.82 -49.49 -16.37
CA MET A 1 14.90 -49.24 -17.48
C MET A 1 13.74 -48.42 -16.95
N ASN A 2 13.74 -47.13 -17.12
CA ASN A 2 12.55 -46.26 -17.16
C ASN A 2 12.99 -44.90 -17.64
N HIS A 3 12.55 -44.63 -18.87
CA HIS A 3 12.73 -43.35 -19.56
C HIS A 3 11.85 -42.27 -18.92
N TYR A 4 12.45 -41.14 -18.49
CA TYR A 4 11.73 -39.89 -18.32
C TYR A 4 12.07 -38.98 -19.48
N SER A 5 11.10 -38.77 -20.35
CA SER A 5 11.17 -37.87 -21.47
C SER A 5 11.14 -36.41 -21.01
N ASN A 6 12.13 -35.67 -21.47
CA ASN A 6 12.20 -34.22 -21.37
C ASN A 6 11.05 -33.56 -22.15
N GLY A 7 10.08 -33.03 -21.45
CA GLY A 7 9.05 -32.16 -22.00
C GLY A 7 9.59 -30.73 -22.16
N ASN A 8 9.99 -30.39 -23.39
CA ASN A 8 10.28 -29.03 -23.82
C ASN A 8 9.01 -28.18 -23.74
N TRP A 9 8.88 -27.35 -22.74
CA TRP A 9 7.92 -26.24 -22.76
C TRP A 9 8.48 -25.12 -23.64
N LYS A 10 8.14 -25.17 -24.95
CA LYS A 10 8.27 -24.00 -25.81
C LYS A 10 7.29 -22.95 -25.29
N SER A 11 7.82 -21.81 -24.88
CA SER A 11 7.06 -20.59 -24.67
C SER A 11 6.23 -20.30 -25.92
N SER A 12 4.91 -20.41 -25.82
CA SER A 12 3.99 -19.90 -26.83
C SER A 12 4.13 -18.37 -26.83
N GLN A 13 5.00 -17.88 -27.69
CA GLN A 13 4.94 -16.48 -28.13
C GLN A 13 3.57 -16.35 -28.82
N GLY A 14 2.66 -15.60 -28.19
CA GLY A 14 1.41 -15.22 -28.82
C GLY A 14 1.72 -14.57 -30.16
N ASP A 15 1.02 -15.02 -31.19
CA ASP A 15 1.18 -14.60 -32.56
C ASP A 15 1.16 -13.07 -32.68
N PRO A 16 2.25 -12.43 -33.14
CA PRO A 16 2.31 -10.97 -33.35
C PRO A 16 1.28 -10.46 -34.35
N THR A 17 0.66 -11.35 -35.14
CA THR A 17 -0.35 -11.02 -36.14
C THR A 17 -1.71 -10.65 -35.56
N GLN A 18 -2.06 -11.09 -34.35
CA GLN A 18 -3.31 -10.63 -33.70
C GLN A 18 -3.22 -9.20 -33.18
N ILE A 19 -2.03 -8.73 -32.82
CA ILE A 19 -1.79 -7.33 -32.42
C ILE A 19 -1.85 -6.39 -33.64
N LYS A 20 -1.52 -6.89 -34.84
CA LYS A 20 -1.59 -6.11 -36.10
C LYS A 20 -3.01 -5.76 -36.56
N ARG A 21 -4.05 -6.33 -35.98
CA ARG A 21 -5.43 -5.94 -36.31
C ARG A 21 -5.82 -4.52 -35.88
N PHE A 22 -5.03 -3.90 -35.02
CA PHE A 22 -5.19 -2.50 -34.60
C PHE A 22 -4.16 -1.52 -35.21
N MET A 23 -3.23 -2.04 -36.02
CA MET A 23 -2.25 -1.21 -36.73
C MET A 23 -2.77 -0.88 -38.14
N GLY A 24 -3.77 -0.01 -38.22
CA GLY A 24 -3.93 0.82 -39.40
C GLY A 24 -2.71 1.73 -39.54
N THR A 25 -2.04 1.74 -40.69
CA THR A 25 -0.96 2.70 -40.96
C THR A 25 -1.51 4.11 -40.83
N ALA A 26 -0.70 5.05 -40.35
CA ALA A 26 -1.10 6.44 -40.07
C ALA A 26 -1.74 7.23 -41.26
N SER A 27 -1.88 6.59 -42.42
CA SER A 27 -2.49 7.14 -43.65
C SER A 27 -3.95 6.74 -43.88
N GLU A 28 -4.55 5.84 -43.06
CA GLU A 28 -5.90 5.30 -43.29
C GLU A 28 -6.96 5.77 -42.27
N TYR A 29 -6.69 6.75 -41.44
CA TYR A 29 -7.72 7.30 -40.53
C TYR A 29 -8.70 8.16 -41.35
N PRO A 30 -10.03 7.83 -41.32
CA PRO A 30 -11.04 8.69 -41.92
C PRO A 30 -10.92 10.08 -41.29
N GLN A 31 -10.84 11.13 -42.10
CA GLN A 31 -10.63 12.53 -41.67
C GLN A 31 -11.74 13.09 -40.79
N GLU A 32 -12.80 12.34 -40.51
CA GLU A 32 -13.99 12.79 -39.78
C GLU A 32 -14.19 12.13 -38.39
N LYS A 33 -13.44 11.06 -38.03
CA LYS A 33 -13.58 10.44 -36.70
C LYS A 33 -12.57 11.03 -35.73
N ASN A 34 -13.08 11.44 -34.55
CA ASN A 34 -12.27 11.84 -33.42
C ASN A 34 -11.30 10.68 -33.05
N PHE A 35 -10.02 10.96 -32.87
CA PHE A 35 -8.99 9.98 -32.51
C PHE A 35 -9.42 9.09 -31.33
N LEU A 36 -10.13 9.68 -30.32
CA LEU A 36 -10.64 8.95 -29.17
C LEU A 36 -11.75 7.94 -29.53
N GLU A 37 -12.51 8.18 -30.62
CA GLU A 37 -13.53 7.27 -31.12
C GLU A 37 -12.92 6.19 -32.02
N ALA A 38 -11.83 6.53 -32.74
CA ALA A 38 -11.12 5.59 -33.59
C ALA A 38 -10.37 4.50 -32.79
N PHE A 39 -9.91 4.84 -31.57
CA PHE A 39 -9.16 3.90 -30.70
C PHE A 39 -10.00 3.20 -29.64
N ASP A 40 -11.30 3.48 -29.52
CA ASP A 40 -12.15 2.95 -28.43
C ASP A 40 -11.40 2.89 -27.08
N LEU A 41 -10.96 4.06 -26.60
CA LEU A 41 -10.18 4.13 -25.36
C LEU A 41 -10.83 3.42 -24.15
N PRO A 42 -12.17 3.39 -24.01
CA PRO A 42 -12.83 2.57 -23.00
C PRO A 42 -12.53 1.07 -23.13
N GLU A 43 -12.65 0.48 -24.32
CA GLU A 43 -12.36 -0.93 -24.58
C GLU A 43 -10.87 -1.22 -24.34
N MET A 44 -10.00 -0.41 -24.94
CA MET A 44 -8.54 -0.51 -24.71
C MET A 44 -8.17 -0.41 -23.21
N MET A 45 -8.91 0.37 -22.41
CA MET A 45 -8.68 0.46 -20.98
C MET A 45 -9.04 -0.83 -20.26
N GLU A 46 -10.15 -1.48 -20.59
CA GLU A 46 -10.52 -2.76 -19.98
C GLU A 46 -9.49 -3.84 -20.34
N ASP A 47 -9.06 -3.92 -21.60
CA ASP A 47 -8.02 -4.85 -22.04
C ASP A 47 -6.69 -4.62 -21.31
N TYR A 48 -6.28 -3.35 -21.16
CA TYR A 48 -5.08 -3.01 -20.43
C TYR A 48 -5.17 -3.41 -18.95
N LEU A 49 -6.32 -3.20 -18.33
CA LEU A 49 -6.52 -3.55 -16.92
C LEU A 49 -6.56 -5.06 -16.74
N PHE A 50 -7.13 -5.81 -17.69
CA PHE A 50 -7.09 -7.27 -17.70
C PHE A 50 -5.66 -7.79 -17.87
N GLU A 51 -4.86 -7.20 -18.74
CA GLU A 51 -3.42 -7.53 -18.86
C GLU A 51 -2.67 -7.31 -17.53
N LEU A 52 -3.01 -6.26 -16.77
CA LEU A 52 -2.43 -6.05 -15.43
C LEU A 52 -2.88 -7.12 -14.43
N GLU A 53 -4.10 -7.66 -14.57
CA GLU A 53 -4.58 -8.80 -13.75
C GLU A 53 -3.79 -10.06 -14.06
N ILE A 54 -3.60 -10.39 -15.34
CA ILE A 54 -2.76 -11.52 -15.79
C ILE A 54 -1.33 -11.40 -15.21
N ARG A 55 -0.77 -10.18 -15.19
CA ARG A 55 0.55 -9.91 -14.60
C ARG A 55 0.56 -9.87 -13.07
N ASN A 56 -0.50 -10.30 -12.41
CA ASN A 56 -0.63 -10.34 -10.94
C ASN A 56 -0.42 -8.98 -10.23
N TYR A 57 -0.83 -7.88 -10.86
CA TYR A 57 -0.88 -6.60 -10.17
C TYR A 57 -1.94 -6.63 -9.07
N SER A 58 -1.69 -5.91 -7.95
CA SER A 58 -2.66 -5.87 -6.86
C SER A 58 -3.94 -5.14 -7.29
N ARG A 59 -5.09 -5.55 -6.74
CA ARG A 59 -6.40 -4.89 -6.97
C ARG A 59 -6.34 -3.37 -6.73
N ASN A 60 -5.58 -2.94 -5.71
CA ASN A 60 -5.40 -1.50 -5.43
C ASN A 60 -4.58 -0.79 -6.51
N THR A 61 -3.59 -1.44 -7.09
CA THR A 61 -2.79 -0.90 -8.20
C THR A 61 -3.69 -0.74 -9.43
N ILE A 62 -4.46 -1.77 -9.79
CA ILE A 62 -5.40 -1.77 -10.91
C ILE A 62 -6.44 -0.66 -10.72
N LYS A 63 -7.05 -0.55 -9.52
CA LYS A 63 -7.98 0.54 -9.19
C LYS A 63 -7.35 1.92 -9.35
N THR A 64 -6.10 2.08 -8.96
CA THR A 64 -5.37 3.34 -9.11
C THR A 64 -5.12 3.67 -10.57
N TYR A 65 -4.70 2.68 -11.38
CA TYR A 65 -4.47 2.84 -12.81
C TYR A 65 -5.76 3.18 -13.53
N ARG A 66 -6.85 2.44 -13.28
CA ARG A 66 -8.20 2.75 -13.78
C ARG A 66 -8.60 4.18 -13.49
N SER A 67 -8.43 4.63 -12.26
CA SER A 67 -8.77 6.00 -11.85
C SER A 67 -7.96 7.06 -12.61
N ILE A 68 -6.66 6.83 -12.77
CA ILE A 68 -5.77 7.77 -13.48
C ILE A 68 -6.15 7.85 -14.96
N ILE A 69 -6.34 6.71 -15.63
CA ILE A 69 -6.70 6.65 -17.05
C ILE A 69 -8.06 7.31 -17.28
N ASN A 70 -9.07 6.99 -16.45
CA ASN A 70 -10.40 7.60 -16.53
C ASN A 70 -10.37 9.12 -16.34
N ASN A 71 -9.57 9.63 -15.39
CA ASN A 71 -9.45 11.06 -15.17
C ASN A 71 -8.79 11.77 -16.36
N PHE A 72 -7.79 11.15 -16.95
CA PHE A 72 -7.16 11.68 -18.17
C PHE A 72 -8.12 11.63 -19.36
N TYR A 73 -8.83 10.52 -19.57
CA TYR A 73 -9.83 10.38 -20.62
C TYR A 73 -10.94 11.43 -20.50
N LYS A 74 -11.48 11.65 -19.30
CA LYS A 74 -12.48 12.69 -19.05
C LYS A 74 -11.95 14.09 -19.38
N PHE A 75 -10.68 14.36 -19.08
CA PHE A 75 -10.04 15.61 -19.43
C PHE A 75 -9.95 15.78 -20.96
N LEU A 76 -9.52 14.74 -21.67
CA LEU A 76 -9.44 14.75 -23.13
C LEU A 76 -10.80 14.94 -23.80
N ARG A 77 -11.87 14.31 -23.31
CA ARG A 77 -13.23 14.50 -23.85
C ARG A 77 -13.76 15.93 -23.74
N GLY A 78 -13.23 16.73 -22.82
CA GLY A 78 -13.52 18.16 -22.74
C GLY A 78 -12.79 19.00 -23.78
N GLU A 79 -11.85 18.44 -24.53
CA GLU A 79 -11.08 19.07 -25.61
C GLU A 79 -11.80 18.81 -26.94
N LYS A 80 -12.17 19.86 -27.64
CA LYS A 80 -13.08 19.77 -28.80
C LYS A 80 -12.50 19.08 -30.05
N GLU A 81 -11.20 18.85 -30.13
CA GLU A 81 -10.57 18.33 -31.35
C GLU A 81 -9.35 17.46 -31.03
N LEU A 82 -9.51 16.15 -31.12
CA LEU A 82 -8.43 15.17 -30.97
C LEU A 82 -8.45 14.22 -32.16
N TYR A 83 -7.93 14.69 -33.29
CA TYR A 83 -7.93 13.94 -34.55
C TYR A 83 -6.61 13.21 -34.82
N ASP A 84 -5.52 13.54 -34.10
CA ASP A 84 -4.21 12.93 -34.30
C ASP A 84 -3.43 12.70 -33.00
N GLU A 85 -2.37 11.89 -33.05
CA GLU A 85 -1.49 11.58 -31.93
C GLU A 85 -0.80 12.83 -31.36
N ARG A 86 -0.48 13.82 -32.18
CA ARG A 86 0.17 15.08 -31.73
C ARG A 86 -0.79 15.90 -30.88
N GLN A 87 -2.07 15.83 -31.17
CA GLN A 87 -3.11 16.46 -30.34
C GLN A 87 -3.25 15.75 -29.00
N VAL A 88 -3.16 14.41 -28.95
CA VAL A 88 -3.09 13.64 -27.70
C VAL A 88 -1.88 14.06 -26.88
N LEU A 89 -0.70 14.22 -27.49
CA LEU A 89 0.50 14.70 -26.82
C LEU A 89 0.30 16.12 -26.24
N ARG A 90 -0.31 17.01 -27.01
CA ARG A 90 -0.66 18.37 -26.54
C ARG A 90 -1.66 18.32 -25.39
N GLY A 91 -2.70 17.51 -25.50
CA GLY A 91 -3.71 17.26 -24.46
C GLY A 91 -3.07 16.73 -23.18
N PHE A 92 -2.15 15.76 -23.30
CA PHE A 92 -1.42 15.26 -22.16
C PHE A 92 -0.54 16.33 -21.48
N LYS A 93 0.19 17.13 -22.24
CA LYS A 93 0.97 18.26 -21.69
C LYS A 93 0.07 19.29 -20.98
N ARG A 94 -1.14 19.57 -21.52
CA ARG A 94 -2.15 20.43 -20.87
C ARG A 94 -2.68 19.79 -19.58
N TYR A 95 -2.98 18.50 -19.59
CA TYR A 95 -3.42 17.77 -18.41
C TYR A 95 -2.40 17.81 -17.27
N ILE A 96 -1.12 17.58 -17.57
CA ILE A 96 -0.05 17.72 -16.56
C ILE A 96 0.02 19.15 -16.00
N ARG A 97 -0.15 20.18 -16.86
CA ARG A 97 -0.19 21.58 -16.41
C ARG A 97 -1.39 21.85 -15.52
N TYR A 98 -2.58 21.36 -15.88
CA TYR A 98 -3.80 21.42 -15.09
C TYR A 98 -3.61 20.78 -13.70
N LEU A 99 -3.10 19.55 -13.65
CA LEU A 99 -2.82 18.87 -12.40
C LEU A 99 -1.86 19.65 -11.50
N LYS A 100 -0.84 20.26 -12.10
CA LYS A 100 0.19 21.02 -11.36
C LYS A 100 -0.32 22.37 -10.88
N ARG A 101 -1.01 23.13 -11.73
CA ARG A 101 -1.37 24.53 -11.46
C ARG A 101 -2.73 24.69 -10.80
N GLU A 102 -3.72 23.95 -11.24
CA GLU A 102 -5.09 24.09 -10.76
C GLU A 102 -5.42 23.09 -9.64
N LYS A 103 -5.01 21.83 -9.77
CA LYS A 103 -5.23 20.81 -8.74
C LYS A 103 -4.15 20.76 -7.67
N ASN A 104 -3.03 21.45 -7.86
CA ASN A 104 -1.89 21.51 -6.93
C ASN A 104 -1.48 20.15 -6.38
N VAL A 105 -1.45 19.13 -7.23
CA VAL A 105 -1.10 17.77 -6.83
C VAL A 105 0.42 17.62 -6.61
N SER A 106 0.80 16.63 -5.80
CA SER A 106 2.21 16.38 -5.51
C SER A 106 3.01 15.96 -6.75
N GLN A 107 4.30 16.29 -6.78
CA GLN A 107 5.22 15.88 -7.85
C GLN A 107 5.26 14.36 -8.05
N ASN A 108 5.15 13.59 -6.95
CA ASN A 108 5.11 12.14 -7.01
C ASN A 108 3.82 11.60 -7.66
N TYR A 109 2.70 12.31 -7.50
CA TYR A 109 1.46 11.97 -8.21
C TYR A 109 1.57 12.28 -9.70
N ILE A 110 2.18 13.43 -10.08
CA ILE A 110 2.45 13.76 -11.50
C ILE A 110 3.35 12.69 -12.13
N TYR A 111 4.39 12.24 -11.40
CA TYR A 111 5.23 11.13 -11.84
C TYR A 111 4.38 9.87 -12.12
N LEU A 112 3.52 9.48 -11.16
CA LEU A 112 2.68 8.30 -11.28
C LEU A 112 1.72 8.40 -12.48
N VAL A 113 1.04 9.54 -12.63
CA VAL A 113 0.15 9.82 -13.78
C VAL A 113 0.92 9.68 -15.09
N THR A 114 2.11 10.28 -15.18
CA THR A 114 2.93 10.21 -16.39
C THR A 114 3.29 8.77 -16.75
N VAL A 115 3.72 7.97 -15.78
CA VAL A 115 4.08 6.57 -15.99
C VAL A 115 2.87 5.74 -16.43
N VAL A 116 1.73 5.91 -15.75
CA VAL A 116 0.52 5.11 -16.03
C VAL A 116 -0.03 5.44 -17.41
N VAL A 117 -0.16 6.73 -17.75
CA VAL A 117 -0.71 7.14 -19.05
C VAL A 117 0.22 6.73 -20.19
N LYS A 118 1.54 6.88 -20.04
CA LYS A 118 2.50 6.39 -21.05
C LYS A 118 2.34 4.89 -21.31
N LYS A 119 2.34 4.07 -20.26
CA LYS A 119 2.19 2.62 -20.37
C LYS A 119 0.85 2.20 -20.99
N PHE A 120 -0.20 2.93 -20.70
CA PHE A 120 -1.52 2.68 -21.27
C PHE A 120 -1.53 2.93 -22.78
N PHE A 121 -0.98 4.05 -23.24
CA PHE A 121 -0.89 4.36 -24.67
C PHE A 121 0.11 3.44 -25.40
N GLU A 122 1.23 3.11 -24.77
CA GLU A 122 2.20 2.12 -25.28
C GLU A 122 1.54 0.75 -25.48
N PHE A 123 0.68 0.31 -24.55
CA PHE A 123 -0.10 -0.92 -24.70
C PHE A 123 -1.03 -0.88 -25.93
N GLY A 124 -1.65 0.25 -26.22
CA GLY A 124 -2.45 0.48 -27.42
C GLY A 124 -1.63 0.72 -28.70
N GLY A 125 -0.30 0.58 -28.66
CA GLY A 125 0.58 0.81 -29.82
C GLY A 125 0.82 2.28 -30.14
N ILE A 126 0.48 3.21 -29.24
CA ILE A 126 0.61 4.65 -29.44
C ILE A 126 1.87 5.14 -28.68
N HIS A 127 2.93 5.46 -29.39
CA HIS A 127 4.24 5.76 -28.83
C HIS A 127 4.54 7.26 -28.68
N ILE A 128 3.67 8.14 -29.18
CA ILE A 128 3.90 9.60 -29.19
C ILE A 128 4.17 10.19 -27.79
N LEU A 129 3.66 9.55 -26.72
CA LEU A 129 3.91 9.98 -25.34
C LEU A 129 5.31 9.64 -24.83
N GLU A 130 6.09 8.83 -25.56
CA GLU A 130 7.49 8.56 -25.20
C GLU A 130 8.36 9.82 -25.22
N GLU A 131 8.03 10.80 -26.06
CA GLU A 131 8.67 12.12 -26.10
C GLU A 131 8.55 12.90 -24.78
N VAL A 132 7.55 12.58 -23.95
CA VAL A 132 7.36 13.25 -22.67
C VAL A 132 8.38 12.73 -21.66
N LYS A 133 9.28 13.59 -21.21
CA LYS A 133 10.21 13.25 -20.12
C LYS A 133 9.43 12.99 -18.83
N THR A 134 9.62 11.81 -18.26
CA THR A 134 9.02 11.46 -16.98
C THR A 134 9.61 12.36 -15.87
N PRO A 135 8.77 13.04 -15.08
CA PRO A 135 9.25 13.91 -14.02
C PRO A 135 10.08 13.15 -12.98
N LYS A 136 11.07 13.80 -12.38
CA LYS A 136 11.83 13.19 -11.28
C LYS A 136 10.94 13.07 -10.04
N ARG A 137 11.06 11.94 -9.31
CA ARG A 137 10.43 11.79 -8.00
C ARG A 137 11.08 12.72 -6.99
N THR A 138 10.28 13.41 -6.20
CA THR A 138 10.80 14.15 -5.05
C THR A 138 11.07 13.16 -3.91
N LYS A 139 12.33 13.04 -3.52
CA LYS A 139 12.72 12.31 -2.32
C LYS A 139 12.55 13.27 -1.14
N SER A 140 11.45 13.19 -0.40
CA SER A 140 11.37 13.82 0.92
C SER A 140 12.01 12.88 1.94
N LEU A 141 12.83 13.42 2.84
CA LEU A 141 13.29 12.65 3.99
C LEU A 141 12.06 12.20 4.78
N PRO A 142 11.90 10.89 5.06
CA PRO A 142 10.79 10.41 5.87
C PRO A 142 10.91 11.05 7.26
N LYS A 143 9.84 11.68 7.71
CA LYS A 143 9.78 12.26 9.07
C LYS A 143 9.36 11.15 10.03
N SER A 144 10.29 10.63 10.84
CA SER A 144 9.97 9.75 11.95
C SER A 144 9.47 10.56 13.16
N LEU A 145 8.64 9.96 13.98
CA LEU A 145 8.37 10.44 15.33
C LEU A 145 9.56 10.08 16.22
N ASN A 146 9.84 10.91 17.23
CA ASN A 146 10.73 10.50 18.32
C ASN A 146 9.96 9.65 19.34
N GLU A 147 10.65 9.06 20.31
CA GLU A 147 10.03 8.16 21.29
C GLU A 147 9.02 8.88 22.18
N GLU A 148 9.29 10.13 22.54
CA GLU A 148 8.37 10.95 23.32
C GLU A 148 7.09 11.28 22.55
N GLU A 149 7.19 11.59 21.26
CA GLU A 149 6.02 11.79 20.41
C GLU A 149 5.17 10.51 20.30
N VAL A 150 5.82 9.33 20.25
CA VAL A 150 5.09 8.05 20.24
C VAL A 150 4.41 7.78 21.57
N LYS A 151 5.11 8.00 22.69
CA LYS A 151 4.53 7.89 24.05
C LYS A 151 3.34 8.83 24.20
N SER A 152 3.50 10.10 23.81
CA SER A 152 2.43 11.10 23.87
C SER A 152 1.23 10.72 23.01
N LEU A 153 1.46 10.11 21.83
CA LEU A 153 0.40 9.63 20.96
C LEU A 153 -0.41 8.49 21.61
N ILE A 154 0.27 7.54 22.27
CA ILE A 154 -0.38 6.41 22.96
C ILE A 154 -1.11 6.91 24.22
N ASN A 155 -0.51 7.82 24.99
CA ASN A 155 -1.11 8.34 26.22
C ASN A 155 -2.27 9.31 25.95
N ALA A 156 -2.35 9.93 24.78
CA ALA A 156 -3.47 10.78 24.40
C ALA A 156 -4.82 10.04 24.44
N LEU A 157 -4.80 8.70 24.36
CA LEU A 157 -6.00 7.86 24.48
C LEU A 157 -6.55 7.80 25.91
N ASP A 158 -5.71 8.03 26.91
CA ASP A 158 -6.14 8.02 28.31
C ASP A 158 -6.86 9.33 28.70
N THR A 159 -6.55 10.44 28.02
CA THR A 159 -7.00 11.78 28.41
C THR A 159 -8.18 12.29 27.62
N HIS A 160 -8.41 11.81 26.40
CA HIS A 160 -9.48 12.31 25.53
C HIS A 160 -9.85 11.33 24.44
N ASP A 161 -11.16 11.21 24.15
CA ASP A 161 -11.62 10.52 22.95
C ASP A 161 -12.12 11.56 21.92
N PRO A 162 -11.33 11.85 20.88
CA PRO A 162 -11.69 12.83 19.88
C PRO A 162 -12.84 12.36 18.95
N LEU A 163 -13.22 11.09 19.05
CA LEU A 163 -14.35 10.52 18.29
C LEU A 163 -15.67 10.66 19.06
N ASP A 164 -15.63 11.20 20.27
CA ASP A 164 -16.81 11.38 21.12
C ASP A 164 -17.43 12.77 20.94
N SER A 165 -18.41 12.85 20.06
CA SER A 165 -19.48 13.80 20.19
C SER A 165 -20.66 13.06 20.82
N ALA A 166 -20.74 13.10 22.17
CA ALA A 166 -21.95 12.84 22.95
C ALA A 166 -22.46 11.38 23.08
N SER A 167 -21.64 10.36 23.40
CA SER A 167 -22.14 9.28 24.29
C SER A 167 -21.07 8.23 24.56
N ILE A 168 -20.88 7.92 25.83
CA ILE A 168 -20.33 6.67 26.38
C ILE A 168 -19.39 5.94 25.40
N THR A 169 -18.22 6.51 25.17
CA THR A 169 -17.18 5.75 24.51
C THR A 169 -16.80 4.65 25.48
N SER A 170 -17.24 3.45 25.17
CA SER A 170 -17.02 2.34 26.07
C SER A 170 -15.52 2.24 26.29
N GLU A 171 -15.10 2.01 27.52
CA GLU A 171 -13.73 1.73 27.95
C GLU A 171 -13.04 0.74 26.98
N SER A 172 -13.83 -0.22 26.47
CA SER A 172 -13.37 -1.20 25.48
C SER A 172 -12.89 -0.57 24.16
N LEU A 173 -13.45 0.56 23.70
CA LEU A 173 -12.97 1.25 22.50
C LEU A 173 -11.63 1.94 22.74
N LYS A 174 -11.43 2.52 23.92
CA LYS A 174 -10.14 3.11 24.30
C LYS A 174 -9.05 2.06 24.36
N ILE A 175 -9.31 0.95 25.07
CA ILE A 175 -8.38 -0.20 25.15
C ILE A 175 -8.04 -0.71 23.78
N ARG A 176 -9.04 -0.94 22.90
CA ARG A 176 -8.83 -1.38 21.52
C ARG A 176 -7.96 -0.40 20.74
N ASN A 177 -8.25 0.90 20.80
CA ASN A 177 -7.53 1.91 20.03
C ASN A 177 -6.09 2.06 20.53
N LYS A 178 -5.87 1.94 21.85
CA LYS A 178 -4.54 1.95 22.48
C LYS A 178 -3.72 0.76 22.01
N LEU A 179 -4.31 -0.43 22.02
CA LEU A 179 -3.68 -1.65 21.50
C LEU A 179 -3.34 -1.55 20.03
N LEU A 180 -4.22 -0.97 19.20
CA LEU A 180 -3.95 -0.74 17.77
C LEU A 180 -2.69 0.11 17.55
N LEU A 181 -2.52 1.19 18.32
CA LEU A 181 -1.32 2.04 18.26
C LEU A 181 -0.08 1.32 18.78
N ALA A 182 -0.20 0.63 19.91
CA ALA A 182 0.89 -0.13 20.50
C ALA A 182 1.41 -1.21 19.52
N LEU A 183 0.52 -1.99 18.93
CA LEU A 183 0.88 -3.00 17.92
C LEU A 183 1.52 -2.41 16.67
N LEU A 184 0.97 -1.32 16.11
CA LEU A 184 1.58 -0.66 14.95
C LEU A 184 3.02 -0.23 15.20
N TYR A 185 3.29 0.26 16.40
CA TYR A 185 4.62 0.74 16.78
C TYR A 185 5.53 -0.41 17.22
N SER A 186 5.07 -1.32 18.10
CA SER A 186 5.94 -2.39 18.62
C SER A 186 6.31 -3.44 17.58
N SER A 187 5.39 -3.78 16.67
CA SER A 187 5.61 -4.83 15.67
C SER A 187 5.99 -4.30 14.28
N GLY A 188 5.82 -3.01 14.05
CA GLY A 188 6.04 -2.41 12.73
C GLY A 188 5.12 -2.96 11.63
N LEU A 189 3.95 -3.47 11.95
CA LEU A 189 2.95 -3.99 11.01
C LEU A 189 2.50 -2.93 9.99
N ARG A 190 2.11 -3.39 8.79
CA ARG A 190 1.33 -2.55 7.87
C ARG A 190 -0.11 -2.44 8.38
N VAL A 191 -0.75 -1.30 8.17
CA VAL A 191 -2.13 -1.10 8.64
C VAL A 191 -3.11 -2.14 8.07
N SER A 192 -2.92 -2.58 6.84
CA SER A 192 -3.74 -3.63 6.22
C SER A 192 -3.55 -4.98 6.89
N GLU A 193 -2.36 -5.28 7.36
CA GLU A 193 -2.04 -6.50 8.10
C GLU A 193 -2.65 -6.45 9.51
N LEU A 194 -2.48 -5.33 10.20
CA LEU A 194 -3.03 -5.12 11.55
C LEU A 194 -4.54 -5.36 11.60
N VAL A 195 -5.31 -4.78 10.67
CA VAL A 195 -6.77 -4.88 10.72
C VAL A 195 -7.30 -6.27 10.38
N THR A 196 -6.50 -7.12 9.77
CA THR A 196 -6.86 -8.51 9.40
C THR A 196 -6.22 -9.56 10.31
N ILE A 197 -5.63 -9.17 11.45
CA ILE A 197 -5.13 -10.14 12.44
C ILE A 197 -6.30 -10.98 12.95
N GLN A 198 -6.12 -12.29 12.92
CA GLN A 198 -7.02 -13.24 13.57
C GLN A 198 -6.53 -13.56 14.97
N THR A 199 -7.44 -13.80 15.90
CA THR A 199 -7.10 -14.05 17.30
C THR A 199 -6.23 -15.30 17.46
N ASN A 200 -6.50 -16.35 16.67
CA ASN A 200 -5.71 -17.59 16.67
C ASN A 200 -4.32 -17.49 16.03
N HIS A 201 -4.01 -16.33 15.45
CA HIS A 201 -2.66 -16.03 14.91
C HIS A 201 -1.74 -15.35 15.94
N VAL A 202 -2.28 -15.00 17.11
CA VAL A 202 -1.52 -14.37 18.20
C VAL A 202 -1.05 -15.42 19.16
N ASP A 203 0.26 -15.50 19.36
CA ASP A 203 0.91 -16.31 20.36
C ASP A 203 1.45 -15.39 21.46
N LEU A 204 0.81 -15.43 22.63
CA LEU A 204 1.14 -14.58 23.76
C LEU A 204 2.43 -15.04 24.46
N ASP A 205 2.67 -16.36 24.53
CA ASP A 205 3.83 -16.91 25.19
C ASP A 205 5.10 -16.58 24.41
N GLU A 206 5.04 -16.77 23.09
CA GLU A 206 6.13 -16.45 22.20
C GLU A 206 6.19 -14.97 21.82
N ARG A 207 5.19 -14.14 22.19
CA ARG A 207 5.06 -12.72 21.82
C ARG A 207 5.15 -12.52 20.30
N THR A 208 4.44 -13.35 19.55
CA THR A 208 4.46 -13.36 18.09
C THR A 208 3.08 -13.23 17.47
N ILE A 209 3.02 -12.72 16.26
CA ILE A 209 1.82 -12.75 15.43
C ILE A 209 2.18 -13.30 14.07
N ARG A 210 1.46 -14.30 13.62
CA ARG A 210 1.57 -14.82 12.26
C ARG A 210 0.78 -13.95 11.30
N ILE A 211 1.44 -13.40 10.30
CA ILE A 211 0.87 -12.49 9.30
C ILE A 211 0.92 -13.15 7.94
N ARG A 212 -0.23 -13.23 7.28
CA ARG A 212 -0.32 -13.69 5.90
C ARG A 212 0.13 -12.57 4.95
N GLY A 213 1.19 -12.83 4.22
CA GLY A 213 1.79 -11.87 3.29
C GLY A 213 1.22 -11.96 1.87
N LYS A 214 1.62 -11.03 1.01
CA LYS A 214 1.28 -11.06 -0.42
C LYS A 214 1.95 -12.27 -1.08
N GLY A 215 1.16 -13.11 -1.79
CA GLY A 215 1.66 -14.32 -2.47
C GLY A 215 1.84 -15.51 -1.54
N GLU A 216 0.98 -15.64 -0.52
CA GLU A 216 0.91 -16.78 0.43
C GLU A 216 2.17 -17.02 1.27
N LYS A 217 3.05 -16.05 1.36
CA LYS A 217 4.22 -16.14 2.24
C LYS A 217 3.85 -15.62 3.62
N ASP A 218 3.70 -16.54 4.56
CA ASP A 218 3.51 -16.20 5.97
C ASP A 218 4.81 -15.64 6.56
N ARG A 219 4.67 -14.69 7.47
CA ARG A 219 5.78 -14.22 8.29
C ARG A 219 5.34 -14.02 9.73
N ILE A 220 6.29 -14.12 10.61
CA ILE A 220 6.11 -13.86 12.03
C ILE A 220 6.59 -12.43 12.33
N VAL A 221 5.84 -11.71 13.16
CA VAL A 221 6.25 -10.41 13.71
C VAL A 221 6.25 -10.50 15.23
N LEU A 222 7.15 -9.75 15.85
CA LEU A 222 7.32 -9.70 17.31
C LEU A 222 6.58 -8.48 17.89
N PHE A 223 6.17 -8.59 19.14
CA PHE A 223 5.71 -7.48 19.97
C PHE A 223 6.33 -7.54 21.39
N ASP A 224 6.33 -6.41 22.09
CA ASP A 224 6.95 -6.30 23.41
C ASP A 224 6.00 -6.73 24.54
N ASP A 225 6.56 -6.90 25.75
CA ASP A 225 5.81 -7.33 26.93
C ASP A 225 4.70 -6.34 27.32
N ALA A 226 4.92 -5.04 27.14
CA ALA A 226 3.88 -4.04 27.37
C ALA A 226 2.69 -4.24 26.43
N THR A 227 2.95 -4.57 25.17
CA THR A 227 1.90 -4.90 24.19
C THR A 227 1.22 -6.24 24.52
N LYS A 228 1.97 -7.25 25.05
CA LYS A 228 1.38 -8.51 25.53
C LYS A 228 0.31 -8.23 26.57
N VAL A 229 0.64 -7.51 27.63
CA VAL A 229 -0.32 -7.14 28.69
C VAL A 229 -1.55 -6.43 28.13
N MET A 230 -1.36 -5.53 27.15
CA MET A 230 -2.49 -4.86 26.50
C MET A 230 -3.36 -5.80 25.69
N ILE A 231 -2.78 -6.84 25.06
CA ILE A 231 -3.55 -7.85 24.32
C ILE A 231 -4.36 -8.71 25.30
N GLU A 232 -3.76 -9.14 26.41
CA GLU A 232 -4.41 -9.91 27.46
C GLU A 232 -5.61 -9.14 28.03
N ASP A 233 -5.42 -7.91 28.47
CA ASP A 233 -6.49 -7.02 28.98
C ASP A 233 -7.61 -6.80 27.93
N PHE A 234 -7.24 -6.62 26.66
CA PHE A 234 -8.21 -6.45 25.59
C PHE A 234 -9.02 -7.73 25.34
N LEU A 235 -8.38 -8.92 25.33
CA LEU A 235 -9.05 -10.19 25.11
C LEU A 235 -9.98 -10.55 26.27
N GLU A 236 -9.60 -10.26 27.51
CA GLU A 236 -10.44 -10.48 28.72
C GLU A 236 -11.72 -9.64 28.67
N LYS A 237 -11.62 -8.39 28.23
CA LYS A 237 -12.76 -7.44 28.16
C LYS A 237 -13.55 -7.55 26.86
N ARG A 238 -13.10 -8.40 25.91
CA ARG A 238 -13.74 -8.56 24.62
C ARG A 238 -15.00 -9.42 24.72
N THR A 239 -16.13 -8.88 24.26
CA THR A 239 -17.44 -9.56 24.32
C THR A 239 -17.92 -10.11 22.97
N CYS A 240 -17.16 -9.91 21.88
CA CYS A 240 -17.59 -10.36 20.54
C CYS A 240 -16.94 -11.69 20.15
N ASP A 241 -17.73 -12.56 19.54
CA ASP A 241 -17.28 -13.80 18.92
C ASP A 241 -16.99 -13.55 17.45
N SER A 242 -15.74 -13.20 17.14
CA SER A 242 -15.25 -12.97 15.78
C SER A 242 -13.83 -13.52 15.66
N GLU A 243 -13.49 -14.07 14.49
CA GLU A 243 -12.14 -14.54 14.20
C GLU A 243 -11.10 -13.40 14.22
N TYR A 244 -11.51 -12.16 13.88
CA TYR A 244 -10.60 -11.01 13.81
C TYR A 244 -10.34 -10.44 15.20
N LEU A 245 -9.07 -10.13 15.48
CA LEU A 245 -8.68 -9.49 16.75
C LEU A 245 -9.38 -8.13 16.91
N PHE A 246 -9.46 -7.33 15.85
CA PHE A 246 -10.05 -5.99 15.85
C PHE A 246 -11.29 -5.91 14.97
N VAL A 247 -12.43 -5.68 15.58
CA VAL A 247 -13.72 -5.64 14.89
C VAL A 247 -14.38 -4.27 14.94
N ASN A 248 -15.23 -4.03 13.96
CA ASN A 248 -16.18 -2.92 13.95
C ASN A 248 -17.49 -3.32 14.68
N ARG A 249 -18.47 -2.41 14.72
CA ARG A 249 -19.77 -2.67 15.35
C ARG A 249 -20.56 -3.82 14.71
N SER A 250 -20.25 -4.17 13.47
CA SER A 250 -20.91 -5.27 12.72
C SER A 250 -20.18 -6.59 12.83
N GLY A 251 -19.16 -6.72 13.70
CA GLY A 251 -18.37 -7.95 13.87
C GLY A 251 -17.32 -8.21 12.77
N ASN A 252 -17.24 -7.38 11.74
CA ASN A 252 -16.22 -7.48 10.69
C ASN A 252 -14.94 -6.77 11.10
N HIS A 253 -13.80 -7.12 10.46
CA HIS A 253 -12.55 -6.44 10.71
C HIS A 253 -12.62 -4.93 10.44
N LEU A 254 -11.77 -4.17 11.13
CA LEU A 254 -11.64 -2.72 10.91
C LEU A 254 -11.14 -2.41 9.50
N THR A 255 -11.46 -1.21 9.02
CA THR A 255 -10.89 -0.72 7.76
C THR A 255 -9.55 0.01 8.00
N PRO A 256 -8.58 -0.08 7.09
CA PRO A 256 -7.37 0.73 7.15
C PRO A 256 -7.65 2.23 7.25
N ARG A 257 -8.74 2.68 6.65
CA ARG A 257 -9.18 4.09 6.67
C ARG A 257 -9.57 4.54 8.08
N TYR A 258 -10.32 3.70 8.81
CA TYR A 258 -10.66 3.99 10.21
C TYR A 258 -9.39 4.19 11.06
N VAL A 259 -8.44 3.27 10.98
CA VAL A 259 -7.18 3.37 11.74
C VAL A 259 -6.38 4.62 11.35
N GLN A 260 -6.36 4.99 10.07
CA GLN A 260 -5.70 6.22 9.61
C GLN A 260 -6.36 7.48 10.18
N MET A 261 -7.69 7.53 10.24
CA MET A 261 -8.44 8.66 10.81
C MET A 261 -8.20 8.73 12.31
N MET A 262 -8.33 7.62 13.02
CA MET A 262 -8.06 7.51 14.45
C MET A 262 -6.66 8.04 14.81
N ILE A 263 -5.61 7.58 14.12
CA ILE A 263 -4.24 8.04 14.35
C ILE A 263 -4.12 9.56 14.14
N LYS A 264 -4.76 10.10 13.11
CA LYS A 264 -4.73 11.54 12.82
C LYS A 264 -5.37 12.33 13.96
N ASP A 265 -6.48 11.85 14.50
CA ASP A 265 -7.23 12.54 15.55
C ASP A 265 -6.46 12.49 16.87
N TYR A 266 -5.91 11.35 17.27
CA TYR A 266 -5.06 11.25 18.46
C TYR A 266 -3.75 12.03 18.33
N ALA A 267 -3.15 12.10 17.14
CA ALA A 267 -1.99 12.95 16.91
C ALA A 267 -2.29 14.44 17.14
N ARG A 268 -3.51 14.89 16.79
CA ARG A 268 -3.98 16.25 17.07
C ARG A 268 -4.14 16.49 18.57
N VAL A 269 -4.74 15.54 19.28
CA VAL A 269 -4.91 15.61 20.75
C VAL A 269 -3.54 15.64 21.45
N ALA A 270 -2.61 14.79 21.01
CA ALA A 270 -1.24 14.76 21.52
C ALA A 270 -0.41 16.01 21.16
N GLY A 271 -0.96 16.99 20.45
CA GLY A 271 -0.24 18.20 20.03
C GLY A 271 0.88 17.96 19.01
N ILE A 272 0.89 16.80 18.33
CA ILE A 272 1.92 16.44 17.36
C ILE A 272 1.70 17.21 16.06
N LYS A 273 2.59 18.17 15.77
CA LYS A 273 2.50 19.02 14.56
C LYS A 273 2.85 18.27 13.27
N LYS A 274 3.56 17.15 13.37
CA LYS A 274 3.92 16.32 12.21
C LYS A 274 2.69 15.55 11.70
N LYS A 275 2.66 15.26 10.39
CA LYS A 275 1.64 14.34 9.85
C LYS A 275 1.94 12.94 10.36
N VAL A 276 1.07 12.39 11.20
CA VAL A 276 1.17 11.00 11.68
C VAL A 276 0.32 10.07 10.82
N THR A 277 0.90 8.95 10.44
CA THR A 277 0.23 7.89 9.66
C THR A 277 0.78 6.52 10.09
N PRO A 278 0.08 5.40 9.80
CA PRO A 278 0.61 4.06 10.07
C PRO A 278 2.01 3.82 9.47
N HIS A 279 2.27 4.34 8.28
CA HIS A 279 3.60 4.25 7.66
C HIS A 279 4.68 5.02 8.43
N ILE A 280 4.32 6.16 9.00
CA ILE A 280 5.26 6.94 9.83
C ILE A 280 5.55 6.19 11.15
N LEU A 281 4.55 5.58 11.78
CA LEU A 281 4.77 4.75 12.98
C LEU A 281 5.70 3.58 12.70
N ARG A 282 5.45 2.84 11.62
CA ARG A 282 6.34 1.76 11.18
C ARG A 282 7.75 2.26 10.84
N HIS A 283 7.87 3.42 10.23
CA HIS A 283 9.18 4.03 9.93
C HIS A 283 9.88 4.47 11.22
N SER A 284 9.13 5.02 12.19
CA SER A 284 9.66 5.37 13.52
C SER A 284 10.18 4.14 14.25
N PHE A 285 9.43 3.04 14.26
CA PHE A 285 9.87 1.75 14.77
C PHE A 285 11.23 1.34 14.19
N ALA A 286 11.34 1.28 12.84
CA ALA A 286 12.60 0.93 12.19
C ALA A 286 13.76 1.89 12.54
N THR A 287 13.48 3.19 12.63
CA THR A 287 14.47 4.21 12.94
C THR A 287 14.96 4.10 14.40
N HIS A 288 14.06 3.79 15.32
CA HIS A 288 14.40 3.61 16.73
C HIS A 288 15.24 2.35 16.96
N LEU A 289 14.86 1.22 16.33
CA LEU A 289 15.68 0.02 16.35
C LEU A 289 17.10 0.26 15.80
N LEU A 290 17.20 0.98 14.68
CA LEU A 290 18.49 1.33 14.09
C LEU A 290 19.34 2.21 15.01
N LYS A 291 18.72 3.22 15.67
CA LYS A 291 19.39 4.08 16.66
C LYS A 291 19.88 3.29 17.86
N ASN A 292 19.14 2.26 18.27
CA ASN A 292 19.48 1.39 19.38
C ASN A 292 20.45 0.25 18.98
N GLY A 293 21.06 0.36 17.77
CA GLY A 293 22.16 -0.49 17.33
C GLY A 293 21.73 -1.82 16.71
N VAL A 294 20.44 -1.97 16.36
CA VAL A 294 19.98 -3.18 15.63
C VAL A 294 20.49 -3.14 14.19
N ASP A 295 21.07 -4.24 13.76
CA ASP A 295 21.52 -4.40 12.37
C ASP A 295 20.39 -4.20 11.36
N ILE A 296 20.71 -3.56 10.23
CA ILE A 296 19.72 -3.25 9.18
C ILE A 296 19.04 -4.50 8.61
N ARG A 297 19.75 -5.64 8.54
CA ARG A 297 19.21 -6.90 8.04
C ARG A 297 18.19 -7.48 9.02
N ALA A 298 18.48 -7.42 10.34
CA ALA A 298 17.53 -7.81 11.37
C ALA A 298 16.25 -6.94 11.32
N ILE A 299 16.41 -5.62 11.14
CA ILE A 299 15.26 -4.72 10.95
C ILE A 299 14.46 -5.07 9.69
N GLN A 300 15.11 -5.40 8.59
CA GLN A 300 14.45 -5.83 7.36
C GLN A 300 13.67 -7.14 7.54
N GLN A 301 14.22 -8.09 8.31
CA GLN A 301 13.54 -9.34 8.68
C GLN A 301 12.29 -9.05 9.55
N LEU A 302 12.44 -8.28 10.62
CA LEU A 302 11.32 -7.86 11.49
C LEU A 302 10.20 -7.17 10.70
N LEU A 303 10.54 -6.36 9.72
CA LEU A 303 9.57 -5.67 8.88
C LEU A 303 9.01 -6.53 7.74
N GLY A 304 9.60 -7.67 7.41
CA GLY A 304 9.17 -8.51 6.31
C GLY A 304 9.30 -7.81 4.95
N HIS A 305 10.51 -7.31 4.63
CA HIS A 305 10.80 -6.75 3.32
C HIS A 305 11.04 -7.87 2.32
N SER A 306 10.19 -7.98 1.30
CA SER A 306 10.15 -9.05 0.29
C SER A 306 11.30 -9.05 -0.74
N ASN A 307 12.25 -8.12 -0.67
CA ASN A 307 13.34 -7.99 -1.65
C ASN A 307 14.59 -8.82 -1.33
N LEU A 308 14.58 -9.64 -0.29
CA LEU A 308 15.59 -10.65 -0.10
C LEU A 308 15.07 -11.94 -0.71
N SER A 309 15.60 -12.28 -1.89
CA SER A 309 15.36 -13.53 -2.60
C SER A 309 15.89 -14.72 -1.80
N THR A 310 15.15 -15.14 -0.79
CA THR A 310 15.18 -16.50 -0.26
C THR A 310 14.03 -16.65 0.74
N THR A 311 13.20 -17.63 0.55
CA THR A 311 12.31 -18.17 1.56
C THR A 311 13.23 -18.84 2.60
N GLN A 312 13.82 -18.04 3.51
CA GLN A 312 14.40 -18.61 4.71
C GLN A 312 13.23 -19.08 5.58
N ILE A 313 13.08 -20.39 5.67
CA ILE A 313 12.29 -21.03 6.70
C ILE A 313 12.97 -20.58 8.00
N TYR A 314 12.26 -19.79 8.80
CA TYR A 314 12.75 -19.37 10.11
C TYR A 314 12.95 -20.62 10.96
N THR A 315 14.19 -20.92 11.31
CA THR A 315 14.49 -21.93 12.31
C THR A 315 14.19 -21.34 13.70
N SER A 316 13.93 -22.19 14.69
CA SER A 316 13.72 -21.75 16.07
C SER A 316 14.90 -20.92 16.61
N VAL A 317 16.12 -21.27 16.22
CA VAL A 317 17.35 -20.56 16.59
C VAL A 317 17.40 -19.15 16.01
N ASP A 318 16.94 -18.95 14.77
CA ASP A 318 16.88 -17.63 14.14
C ASP A 318 15.86 -16.72 14.83
N MET A 319 14.73 -17.30 15.30
CA MET A 319 13.69 -16.54 15.99
C MET A 319 14.12 -16.12 17.39
N GLU A 320 14.80 -16.96 18.14
CA GLU A 320 15.33 -16.63 19.46
C GLU A 320 16.38 -15.51 19.39
N THR A 321 17.27 -15.60 18.43
CA THR A 321 18.26 -14.55 18.16
C THR A 321 17.57 -13.22 17.82
N LEU A 322 16.53 -13.26 17.00
CA LEU A 322 15.79 -12.08 16.59
C LEU A 322 15.02 -11.44 17.75
N LYS A 323 14.42 -12.25 18.64
CA LYS A 323 13.80 -11.79 19.90
C LYS A 323 14.81 -11.12 20.80
N ASN A 324 15.96 -11.73 21.03
CA ASN A 324 17.02 -11.18 21.86
C ASN A 324 17.50 -9.81 21.35
N VAL A 325 17.67 -9.67 20.04
CA VAL A 325 18.04 -8.39 19.40
C VAL A 325 16.93 -7.35 19.58
N TYR A 326 15.68 -7.75 19.38
CA TYR A 326 14.51 -6.89 19.55
C TYR A 326 14.37 -6.39 20.99
N ASP A 327 14.45 -7.30 21.98
CA ASP A 327 14.29 -6.96 23.40
C ASP A 327 15.41 -6.04 23.89
N ARG A 328 16.67 -6.32 23.55
CA ARG A 328 17.81 -5.43 23.87
C ARG A 328 17.65 -4.02 23.31
N ALA A 329 17.04 -3.88 22.16
CA ALA A 329 16.81 -2.57 21.54
C ALA A 329 15.66 -1.80 22.19
N LYS A 330 14.71 -2.49 22.81
CA LYS A 330 13.58 -1.86 23.54
C LYS A 330 13.92 -1.45 24.96
N LEU A 331 14.90 -2.09 25.58
CA LEU A 331 15.36 -1.79 26.94
C LEU A 331 16.27 -0.54 27.04
N ARG A 332 16.69 0.01 25.90
CA ARG A 332 17.47 1.25 25.81
C ARG A 332 16.59 2.44 25.48
#